data_7656d842066c8f6f4870989c7b8bd0df
#
_entry.id   7656d842066c8f6f4870989c7b8bd0df
#
_cell.length_a   1.000
_cell.length_b   1.000
_cell.length_c   1.000
_cell.angle_alpha   90.00
_cell.angle_beta   90.00
_cell.angle_gamma   90.00
#
_symmetry.space_group_name_H-M   'P 1'
#
loop_
_entity.id
_entity.type
_entity.pdbx_description
1 polymer ?
#
loop_
_entity_poly.entity_id
_entity_poly.type
_entity_poly.pdbx_seq_one_letter_code
_entity_poly.pdbx_strand_id
1 'polypeptide(L)'
;MEEKKVKELLYQIRLDLEESLAADIRKKKVIEILPALDFVLKENSAILVCQFDAFNNFLKECEDDGNTNNPLYRWTQDTVQNENKKKKYLKSFTIYIEQSQLYEKAKADKVESEIKLLNIKKILKINKYNSDPKNNPQPPKKYL
;
A
#
# COMPACT_ATOMS: atom_id res chain seq x y z
N MET A 1 -30.33 22.57 -8.76
CA MET A 1 -29.10 22.60 -7.97
C MET A 1 -28.43 21.24 -8.06
N GLU A 2 -27.26 21.21 -8.64
CA GLU A 2 -26.54 19.95 -8.76
C GLU A 2 -26.01 19.54 -7.38
N GLU A 3 -26.36 18.36 -6.96
CA GLU A 3 -25.75 17.77 -5.77
C GLU A 3 -24.28 17.51 -6.07
N LYS A 4 -23.40 18.05 -5.24
CA LYS A 4 -21.98 17.66 -5.28
C LYS A 4 -21.88 16.20 -4.87
N LYS A 5 -21.55 15.33 -5.82
CA LYS A 5 -21.20 13.97 -5.50
C LYS A 5 -19.99 13.98 -4.58
N VAL A 6 -20.13 13.41 -3.39
CA VAL A 6 -19.00 13.16 -2.53
C VAL A 6 -18.07 12.20 -3.27
N LYS A 7 -16.82 12.60 -3.48
CA LYS A 7 -15.84 11.74 -4.10
C LYS A 7 -15.55 10.56 -3.18
N GLU A 8 -15.76 9.37 -3.69
CA GLU A 8 -15.44 8.17 -2.95
C GLU A 8 -13.95 7.87 -3.06
N LEU A 9 -13.22 8.04 -1.96
CA LEU A 9 -11.79 7.73 -1.87
C LEU A 9 -11.64 6.33 -1.29
N LEU A 10 -11.98 5.31 -2.07
CA LEU A 10 -12.06 3.93 -1.61
C LEU A 10 -11.02 3.00 -2.24
N TYR A 11 -10.36 3.42 -3.31
CA TYR A 11 -9.51 2.52 -4.07
C TYR A 11 -8.06 2.63 -3.65
N GLN A 12 -7.38 1.49 -3.66
CA GLN A 12 -5.97 1.37 -3.34
C GLN A 12 -5.30 0.41 -4.31
N ILE A 13 -4.09 0.73 -4.74
CA ILE A 13 -3.29 -0.16 -5.58
C ILE A 13 -2.14 -0.72 -4.75
N ARG A 14 -1.94 -2.02 -4.84
CA ARG A 14 -0.81 -2.73 -4.24
C ARG A 14 -0.05 -3.49 -5.31
N LEU A 15 1.27 -3.46 -5.19
CA LEU A 15 2.17 -4.22 -6.06
C LEU A 15 2.84 -5.32 -5.26
N ASP A 16 2.83 -6.53 -5.80
CA ASP A 16 3.65 -7.62 -5.28
C ASP A 16 4.89 -7.72 -6.17
N LEU A 17 6.06 -7.56 -5.57
CA LEU A 17 7.33 -7.52 -6.28
C LEU A 17 8.14 -8.78 -6.03
N GLU A 18 9.02 -9.11 -6.99
CA GLU A 18 10.04 -10.13 -6.75
C GLU A 18 10.92 -9.71 -5.57
N GLU A 19 11.39 -10.67 -4.80
CA GLU A 19 12.15 -10.42 -3.57
C GLU A 19 13.34 -9.49 -3.75
N SER A 20 14.14 -9.70 -4.79
CA SER A 20 15.33 -8.87 -5.06
C SER A 20 14.95 -7.44 -5.40
N LEU A 21 13.91 -7.25 -6.21
CA LEU A 21 13.42 -5.92 -6.57
C LEU A 21 12.85 -5.19 -5.33
N ALA A 22 12.09 -5.89 -4.51
CA ALA A 22 11.55 -5.33 -3.27
C ALA A 22 12.66 -4.84 -2.34
N ALA A 23 13.71 -5.65 -2.16
CA ALA A 23 14.86 -5.28 -1.34
C ALA A 23 15.57 -4.03 -1.88
N ASP A 24 15.74 -3.96 -3.19
CA ASP A 24 16.40 -2.80 -3.82
C ASP A 24 15.58 -1.52 -3.65
N ILE A 25 14.27 -1.60 -3.87
CA ILE A 25 13.38 -0.43 -3.73
C ILE A 25 13.33 0.08 -2.29
N ARG A 26 13.43 -0.81 -1.32
CA ARG A 26 13.47 -0.40 0.10
C ARG A 26 14.76 0.32 0.48
N LYS A 27 15.85 0.09 -0.25
CA LYS A 27 17.17 0.65 0.04
C LYS A 27 17.54 1.84 -0.83
N LYS A 28 17.01 1.90 -2.04
CA LYS A 28 17.38 2.87 -3.06
C LYS A 28 16.16 3.59 -3.60
N LYS A 29 16.38 4.72 -4.26
CA LYS A 29 15.30 5.44 -4.93
C LYS A 29 14.83 4.66 -6.17
N VAL A 30 13.52 4.70 -6.42
CA VAL A 30 12.91 4.01 -7.57
C VAL A 30 13.56 4.43 -8.89
N ILE A 31 13.90 5.71 -9.06
CA ILE A 31 14.53 6.23 -10.27
C ILE A 31 15.85 5.51 -10.59
N GLU A 32 16.59 5.08 -9.58
CA GLU A 32 17.87 4.39 -9.76
C GLU A 32 17.71 2.95 -10.25
N ILE A 33 16.54 2.35 -9.97
CA ILE A 33 16.29 0.93 -10.22
C ILE A 33 15.36 0.75 -11.42
N LEU A 34 14.26 1.49 -11.47
CA LEU A 34 13.24 1.42 -12.49
C LEU A 34 12.83 2.83 -12.93
N PRO A 35 13.64 3.49 -13.77
CA PRO A 35 13.34 4.86 -14.22
C PRO A 35 11.96 5.02 -14.85
N ALA A 36 11.49 4.04 -15.62
CA ALA A 36 10.18 4.09 -16.25
C ALA A 36 9.05 4.06 -15.22
N LEU A 37 9.18 3.25 -14.18
CA LEU A 37 8.21 3.23 -13.09
C LEU A 37 8.24 4.55 -12.32
N ASP A 38 9.42 5.08 -12.03
CA ASP A 38 9.57 6.37 -11.35
C ASP A 38 8.86 7.49 -12.12
N PHE A 39 8.99 7.49 -13.45
CA PHE A 39 8.32 8.46 -14.30
C PHE A 39 6.79 8.39 -14.12
N VAL A 40 6.21 7.19 -14.20
CA VAL A 40 4.76 7.00 -14.02
C VAL A 40 4.32 7.45 -12.63
N LEU A 41 5.08 7.10 -11.60
CA LEU A 41 4.75 7.51 -10.23
C LEU A 41 4.75 9.04 -10.08
N LYS A 42 5.79 9.70 -10.57
CA LYS A 42 5.89 11.17 -10.50
C LYS A 42 4.80 11.88 -11.28
N GLU A 43 4.46 11.39 -12.47
CA GLU A 43 3.38 11.96 -13.28
C GLU A 43 2.02 11.91 -12.58
N ASN A 44 1.85 10.97 -11.67
CA ASN A 44 0.61 10.79 -10.91
C ASN A 44 0.71 11.29 -9.46
N SER A 45 1.78 11.99 -9.11
CA SER A 45 2.06 12.41 -7.73
C SER A 45 2.00 11.23 -6.75
N ALA A 46 2.55 10.10 -7.17
CA ALA A 46 2.48 8.83 -6.46
C ALA A 46 3.84 8.40 -5.91
N ILE A 47 3.80 7.62 -4.84
CA ILE A 47 4.98 6.99 -4.24
C ILE A 47 4.66 5.54 -3.88
N LEU A 48 5.72 4.74 -3.76
CA LEU A 48 5.63 3.36 -3.27
C LEU A 48 5.96 3.32 -1.78
N VAL A 49 5.11 2.64 -1.01
CA VAL A 49 5.33 2.43 0.42
C VAL A 49 5.27 0.93 0.71
N CYS A 50 6.37 0.38 1.22
CA CYS A 50 6.41 -1.02 1.63
C CYS A 50 5.42 -1.28 2.76
N GLN A 51 4.58 -2.30 2.62
CA GLN A 51 3.55 -2.59 3.62
C GLN A 51 4.14 -2.97 4.98
N PHE A 52 5.20 -3.74 4.99
CA PHE A 52 5.85 -4.10 6.25
C PHE A 52 6.37 -2.86 6.98
N ASP A 53 6.99 -1.93 6.26
CA ASP A 53 7.48 -0.69 6.83
C ASP A 53 6.33 0.20 7.33
N ALA A 54 5.20 0.24 6.59
CA ALA A 54 4.01 0.97 7.00
C ALA A 54 3.41 0.40 8.29
N PHE A 55 3.37 -0.92 8.44
CA PHE A 55 2.90 -1.56 9.67
C PHE A 55 3.77 -1.19 10.87
N ASN A 56 5.10 -1.19 10.70
CA ASN A 56 6.02 -0.79 11.76
C ASN A 56 5.84 0.69 12.14
N ASN A 57 5.63 1.56 11.17
CA ASN A 57 5.36 2.97 11.43
C ASN A 57 4.06 3.15 12.21
N PHE A 58 3.02 2.41 11.86
CA PHE A 58 1.75 2.43 12.59
C PHE A 58 1.92 1.99 14.05
N LEU A 59 2.67 0.90 14.28
CA LEU A 59 2.95 0.42 15.64
C LEU A 59 3.68 1.49 16.45
N LYS A 60 4.67 2.13 15.86
CA LYS A 60 5.42 3.19 16.52
C LYS A 60 4.54 4.39 16.88
N GLU A 61 3.68 4.81 15.97
CA GLU A 61 2.74 5.89 16.22
C GLU A 61 1.81 5.56 17.40
N CYS A 62 1.26 4.33 17.44
CA CYS A 62 0.43 3.91 18.54
C CYS A 62 1.17 3.88 19.88
N GLU A 63 2.42 3.45 19.88
CA GLU A 63 3.26 3.42 21.07
C GLU A 63 3.57 4.83 21.57
N ASP A 64 3.92 5.74 20.65
CA ASP A 64 4.21 7.13 20.98
C ASP A 64 2.97 7.86 21.54
N ASP A 65 1.77 7.52 21.04
CA ASP A 65 0.51 8.11 21.47
C ASP A 65 -0.08 7.42 22.69
N GLY A 66 0.53 6.33 23.17
CA GLY A 66 -0.01 5.54 24.28
C GLY A 66 -1.25 4.72 23.91
N ASN A 67 -1.49 4.48 22.64
CA ASN A 67 -2.68 3.79 22.13
C ASN A 67 -2.41 2.32 21.80
N THR A 68 -1.87 1.58 22.79
CA THR A 68 -1.50 0.17 22.62
C THR A 68 -2.63 -0.81 22.92
N ASN A 69 -3.77 -0.35 23.39
CA ASN A 69 -4.95 -1.17 23.61
C ASN A 69 -5.88 -1.26 22.39
N ASN A 70 -5.51 -0.57 21.31
CA ASN A 70 -6.26 -0.57 20.06
C ASN A 70 -6.24 -1.98 19.44
N PRO A 71 -7.42 -2.55 19.06
CA PRO A 71 -7.46 -3.86 18.41
C PRO A 71 -6.61 -3.92 17.14
N LEU A 72 -6.58 -2.86 16.36
CA LEU A 72 -5.78 -2.79 15.14
C LEU A 72 -4.27 -2.83 15.48
N TYR A 73 -3.83 -2.18 16.56
CA TYR A 73 -2.45 -2.24 17.02
C TYR A 73 -2.04 -3.69 17.34
N ARG A 74 -2.85 -4.39 18.11
CA ARG A 74 -2.54 -5.79 18.49
C ARG A 74 -2.51 -6.72 17.29
N TRP A 75 -3.46 -6.56 16.38
CA TRP A 75 -3.50 -7.35 15.15
C TRP A 75 -2.27 -7.07 14.28
N THR A 76 -1.90 -5.80 14.11
CA THR A 76 -0.71 -5.42 13.34
C THR A 76 0.57 -5.94 13.99
N GLN A 77 0.69 -5.87 15.32
CA GLN A 77 1.83 -6.40 16.05
C GLN A 77 2.01 -7.90 15.81
N ASP A 78 0.93 -8.67 15.91
CA ASP A 78 0.99 -10.12 15.61
C ASP A 78 1.38 -10.38 14.15
N THR A 79 0.92 -9.54 13.24
CA THR A 79 1.25 -9.66 11.82
C THR A 79 2.75 -9.47 11.57
N VAL A 80 3.36 -8.42 12.13
CA VAL A 80 4.80 -8.15 11.90
C VAL A 80 5.69 -9.16 12.61
N GLN A 81 5.22 -9.80 13.66
CA GLN A 81 5.97 -10.83 14.38
C GLN A 81 5.88 -12.21 13.73
N ASN A 82 4.94 -12.40 12.80
CA ASN A 82 4.79 -13.67 12.09
C ASN A 82 5.76 -13.71 10.91
N GLU A 83 6.70 -14.66 10.92
CA GLU A 83 7.76 -14.76 9.91
C GLU A 83 7.23 -14.92 8.49
N ASN A 84 6.17 -15.71 8.29
CA ASN A 84 5.60 -15.91 6.96
C ASN A 84 4.92 -14.65 6.44
N LYS A 85 4.21 -13.95 7.31
CA LYS A 85 3.55 -12.68 6.95
C LYS A 85 4.59 -11.59 6.70
N LYS A 86 5.66 -11.54 7.49
CA LYS A 86 6.77 -10.62 7.28
C LYS A 86 7.36 -10.78 5.88
N LYS A 87 7.66 -12.02 5.45
CA LYS A 87 8.19 -12.30 4.11
C LYS A 87 7.23 -11.79 3.03
N LYS A 88 5.93 -12.01 3.20
CA LYS A 88 4.91 -11.55 2.27
C LYS A 88 4.88 -10.03 2.17
N TYR A 89 4.82 -9.33 3.30
CA TYR A 89 4.64 -7.88 3.31
C TYR A 89 5.91 -7.10 2.99
N LEU A 90 7.09 -7.70 3.12
CA LEU A 90 8.33 -7.10 2.62
C LEU A 90 8.35 -6.97 1.10
N LYS A 91 7.56 -7.76 0.40
CA LYS A 91 7.45 -7.76 -1.07
C LYS A 91 6.21 -7.04 -1.57
N SER A 92 5.36 -6.56 -0.68
CA SER A 92 4.10 -5.90 -1.02
C SER A 92 4.21 -4.39 -0.77
N PHE A 93 3.89 -3.62 -1.80
CA PHE A 93 3.98 -2.17 -1.76
C PHE A 93 2.64 -1.54 -2.08
N THR A 94 2.25 -0.57 -1.27
CA THR A 94 1.06 0.24 -1.54
C THR A 94 1.47 1.48 -2.31
N ILE A 95 0.70 1.83 -3.33
CA ILE A 95 0.87 3.10 -4.04
C ILE A 95 0.06 4.17 -3.31
N TYR A 96 0.73 5.22 -2.84
CA TYR A 96 0.08 6.41 -2.30
C TYR A 96 -0.01 7.44 -3.42
N ILE A 97 -1.17 8.04 -3.63
CA ILE A 97 -1.36 9.12 -4.61
C ILE A 97 -1.69 10.39 -3.85
N GLU A 98 -0.95 11.48 -4.13
CA GLU A 98 -1.12 12.76 -3.44
C GLU A 98 -1.07 12.59 -1.91
N GLN A 99 -0.16 11.76 -1.44
CA GLN A 99 0.07 11.43 -0.02
C GLN A 99 -1.09 10.66 0.64
N SER A 100 -2.03 10.16 -0.15
CA SER A 100 -3.17 9.39 0.37
C SER A 100 -3.07 7.91 0.02
N GLN A 101 -3.41 7.05 0.97
CA GLN A 101 -3.50 5.60 0.76
C GLN A 101 -4.71 5.23 -0.09
N LEU A 102 -5.74 6.05 -0.05
CA LEU A 102 -7.01 5.79 -0.73
C LEU A 102 -7.31 6.92 -1.68
N TYR A 103 -7.84 6.58 -2.84
CA TYR A 103 -8.11 7.56 -3.90
C TYR A 103 -9.31 7.14 -4.74
N GLU A 104 -9.72 8.03 -5.63
CA GLU A 104 -10.82 7.79 -6.54
C GLU A 104 -10.51 6.65 -7.52
N LYS A 105 -11.56 5.96 -7.96
CA LYS A 105 -11.44 4.89 -8.94
C LYS A 105 -10.72 5.35 -10.21
N ALA A 106 -11.03 6.54 -10.70
CA ALA A 106 -10.42 7.07 -11.92
C ALA A 106 -8.89 7.18 -11.80
N LYS A 107 -8.38 7.65 -10.65
CA LYS A 107 -6.95 7.74 -10.40
C LYS A 107 -6.31 6.36 -10.29
N ALA A 108 -6.97 5.44 -9.60
CA ALA A 108 -6.52 4.06 -9.49
C ALA A 108 -6.43 3.38 -10.85
N ASP A 109 -7.46 3.51 -11.67
CA ASP A 109 -7.51 2.91 -13.00
C ASP A 109 -6.39 3.47 -13.90
N LYS A 110 -6.13 4.77 -13.83
CA LYS A 110 -5.08 5.42 -14.62
C LYS A 110 -3.70 4.88 -14.24
N VAL A 111 -3.37 4.89 -12.95
CA VAL A 111 -2.06 4.42 -12.47
C VAL A 111 -1.88 2.93 -12.75
N GLU A 112 -2.91 2.13 -12.48
CA GLU A 112 -2.87 0.69 -12.76
C GLU A 112 -2.55 0.42 -14.23
N SER A 113 -3.27 1.06 -15.15
CA SER A 113 -3.07 0.82 -16.58
C SER A 113 -1.69 1.30 -17.05
N GLU A 114 -1.21 2.44 -16.55
CA GLU A 114 0.11 2.96 -16.92
C GLU A 114 1.24 2.03 -16.45
N ILE A 115 1.13 1.49 -15.24
CA ILE A 115 2.12 0.54 -14.72
C ILE A 115 2.08 -0.77 -15.50
N LYS A 116 0.90 -1.29 -15.82
CA LYS A 116 0.76 -2.50 -16.62
C LYS A 116 1.41 -2.37 -17.99
N LEU A 117 1.29 -1.20 -18.61
CA LEU A 117 1.89 -0.93 -19.91
C LEU A 117 3.42 -0.98 -19.91
N LEU A 118 4.06 -0.75 -18.75
CA LEU A 118 5.51 -0.86 -18.62
C LEU A 118 6.02 -2.29 -18.76
N ASN A 119 5.16 -3.26 -18.53
CA ASN A 119 5.48 -4.69 -18.65
C ASN A 119 6.74 -5.10 -17.89
N ILE A 120 6.83 -4.70 -16.63
CA ILE A 120 7.98 -5.00 -15.77
C ILE A 120 7.80 -6.40 -15.18
N LYS A 121 8.67 -7.35 -15.58
CA LYS A 121 8.55 -8.76 -15.18
C LYS A 121 8.65 -8.99 -13.68
N LYS A 122 9.44 -8.20 -12.99
CA LYS A 122 9.64 -8.34 -11.53
C LYS A 122 8.51 -7.77 -10.70
N ILE A 123 7.54 -7.08 -11.33
CA ILE A 123 6.27 -6.77 -10.71
C ILE A 123 5.37 -7.99 -10.94
N LEU A 124 5.19 -8.81 -9.92
CA LEU A 124 4.50 -10.10 -10.04
C LEU A 124 2.99 -9.94 -10.11
N LYS A 125 2.44 -8.96 -9.38
CA LYS A 125 1.02 -8.66 -9.36
C LYS A 125 0.77 -7.18 -9.18
N ILE A 126 -0.28 -6.70 -9.83
CA ILE A 126 -0.84 -5.37 -9.60
C ILE A 126 -2.29 -5.61 -9.18
N ASN A 127 -2.61 -5.25 -7.93
CA ASN A 127 -3.93 -5.45 -7.36
C ASN A 127 -4.57 -4.11 -7.06
N LYS A 128 -5.79 -3.93 -7.55
CA LYS A 128 -6.60 -2.77 -7.23
C LYS A 128 -7.70 -3.20 -6.27
N TYR A 129 -7.76 -2.59 -5.11
CA TYR A 129 -8.72 -2.92 -4.06
C TYR A 129 -9.72 -1.81 -3.85
N ASN A 130 -10.97 -2.21 -3.65
CA ASN A 130 -11.97 -1.34 -3.04
C ASN A 130 -11.87 -1.54 -1.53
N SER A 131 -11.50 -0.49 -0.80
CA SER A 131 -11.23 -0.56 0.63
C SER A 131 -12.46 -0.39 1.51
N ASP A 132 -13.68 -0.38 0.92
CA ASP A 132 -14.91 -0.37 1.71
C ASP A 132 -14.87 -1.51 2.73
N PRO A 133 -15.14 -1.25 4.03
CA PRO A 133 -15.14 -2.30 5.05
C PRO A 133 -15.95 -3.54 4.72
N LYS A 134 -16.98 -3.40 3.88
CA LYS A 134 -17.79 -4.54 3.41
C LYS A 134 -16.99 -5.53 2.57
N ASN A 135 -15.90 -5.09 1.94
CA ASN A 135 -15.09 -5.89 1.02
C ASN A 135 -13.74 -6.30 1.62
N ASN A 136 -13.42 -5.85 2.83
CA ASN A 136 -12.10 -6.04 3.43
C ASN A 136 -12.19 -6.68 4.81
N PRO A 137 -11.19 -7.52 5.17
CA PRO A 137 -11.16 -8.11 6.50
C PRO A 137 -11.10 -7.05 7.59
N GLN A 138 -11.80 -7.30 8.67
CA GLN A 138 -11.72 -6.52 9.89
C GLN A 138 -10.90 -7.29 10.93
N PRO A 139 -10.38 -6.63 11.97
CA PRO A 139 -9.65 -7.33 13.02
C PRO A 139 -10.46 -8.51 13.57
N PRO A 140 -9.85 -9.71 13.72
CA PRO A 140 -10.54 -10.84 14.32
C PRO A 140 -11.07 -10.53 15.72
N LYS A 141 -12.16 -11.19 16.08
CA LYS A 141 -12.82 -10.96 17.38
C LYS A 141 -11.90 -11.10 18.59
N LYS A 142 -10.88 -11.94 18.50
CA LYS A 142 -9.90 -12.13 19.59
C LYS A 142 -9.15 -10.84 19.97
N TYR A 143 -9.14 -9.85 19.10
CA TYR A 143 -8.50 -8.54 19.35
C TYR A 143 -9.48 -7.48 19.83
N LEU A 144 -10.78 -7.75 19.72
CA LEU A 144 -11.83 -6.79 20.14
C LEU A 144 -12.19 -6.94 21.66
#